data_eb25abadae6775d993082592796e4558
#
_entry.id   eb25abadae6775d993082592796e4558
#
_cell.length_a   1.000
_cell.length_b   1.000
_cell.length_c   1.000
_cell.angle_alpha   90.00
_cell.angle_beta   90.00
_cell.angle_gamma   90.00
#
_symmetry.space_group_name_H-M   'P 1'
#
loop_
_entity.id
_entity.type
_entity.pdbx_description
1 polymer ?
#
loop_
_entity_poly.entity_id
_entity_poly.type
_entity_poly.pdbx_seq_one_letter_code
_entity_poly.pdbx_strand_id
1 'polypeptide(L)'
;MDSSRDDKRIQVTREYFRLADQGRREVLDLFHDEAEIYFPKFGFGFGRQSLFEMVKGFDGVLEFIRHDYDKLTFIPAGDYVVVEGTSRGRLSGKTWAGGETPGGRFCNVFKFHGDRISSLHVYLDPDYTGEDIPRFRWGADRKW
;
A
#
# COMPACT_ATOMS: atom_id res chain seq x y z
N MET A 1 -2.23 8.79 25.37
CA MET A 1 -2.17 8.91 23.89
C MET A 1 -1.62 10.27 23.53
N ASP A 2 -0.62 10.31 22.69
CA ASP A 2 -0.04 11.54 22.19
C ASP A 2 -0.65 11.85 20.81
N SER A 3 -1.73 12.62 20.79
CA SER A 3 -2.45 12.95 19.55
C SER A 3 -1.59 13.73 18.55
N SER A 4 -0.65 14.57 19.02
CA SER A 4 0.27 15.32 18.15
C SER A 4 1.22 14.38 17.40
N ARG A 5 1.75 13.36 18.10
CA ARG A 5 2.61 12.35 17.49
C ARG A 5 1.83 11.50 16.48
N ASP A 6 0.61 11.11 16.85
CA ASP A 6 -0.25 10.32 15.97
C ASP A 6 -0.60 11.10 14.72
N ASP A 7 -0.96 12.38 14.86
CA ASP A 7 -1.25 13.26 13.73
C ASP A 7 -0.06 13.39 12.78
N LYS A 8 1.15 13.55 13.33
CA LYS A 8 2.36 13.64 12.53
C LYS A 8 2.64 12.35 11.76
N ARG A 9 2.50 11.20 12.43
CA ARG A 9 2.69 9.89 11.81
C ARG A 9 1.65 9.63 10.72
N ILE A 10 0.40 10.03 10.93
CA ILE A 10 -0.64 9.97 9.91
C ILE A 10 -0.24 10.84 8.70
N GLN A 11 0.28 12.03 8.91
CA GLN A 11 0.76 12.87 7.81
C GLN A 11 1.90 12.22 7.03
N VAL A 12 2.83 11.55 7.72
CA VAL A 12 3.90 10.80 7.04
C VAL A 12 3.33 9.68 6.18
N THR A 13 2.32 8.94 6.67
CA THR A 13 1.68 7.89 5.87
C THR A 13 0.93 8.46 4.66
N ARG A 14 0.28 9.60 4.80
CA ARG A 14 -0.36 10.30 3.67
C ARG A 14 0.67 10.68 2.61
N GLU A 15 1.80 11.23 3.04
CA GLU A 15 2.88 11.62 2.15
C GLU A 15 3.49 10.41 1.44
N TYR A 16 3.59 9.26 2.13
CA TYR A 16 4.03 8.01 1.51
C TYR A 16 3.19 7.69 0.27
N PHE A 17 1.86 7.66 0.40
CA PHE A 17 0.99 7.33 -0.74
C PHE A 17 1.11 8.35 -1.86
N ARG A 18 1.18 9.63 -1.51
CA ARG A 18 1.30 10.70 -2.50
C ARG A 18 2.59 10.58 -3.31
N LEU A 19 3.72 10.38 -2.65
CA LEU A 19 5.02 10.26 -3.31
C LEU A 19 5.13 8.94 -4.09
N ALA A 20 4.64 7.85 -3.53
CA ALA A 20 4.68 6.55 -4.19
C ALA A 20 3.87 6.56 -5.49
N ASP A 21 2.66 7.12 -5.47
CA ASP A 21 1.81 7.21 -6.66
C ASP A 21 2.41 8.08 -7.75
N GLN A 22 3.23 9.06 -7.38
CA GLN A 22 3.95 9.92 -8.32
C GLN A 22 5.27 9.31 -8.79
N GLY A 23 5.65 8.15 -8.26
CA GLY A 23 6.93 7.52 -8.56
C GLY A 23 8.13 8.34 -8.09
N ARG A 24 7.96 9.15 -7.05
CA ARG A 24 9.00 10.05 -6.57
C ARG A 24 9.96 9.35 -5.62
N ARG A 25 11.25 9.48 -5.89
CA ARG A 25 12.30 8.86 -5.10
C ARG A 25 12.34 9.36 -3.66
N GLU A 26 11.87 10.56 -3.42
CA GLU A 26 11.80 11.18 -2.08
C GLU A 26 10.97 10.36 -1.09
N VAL A 27 10.14 9.43 -1.56
CA VAL A 27 9.43 8.50 -0.69
C VAL A 27 10.38 7.75 0.25
N LEU A 28 11.61 7.48 -0.18
CA LEU A 28 12.62 6.80 0.65
C LEU A 28 13.04 7.62 1.87
N ASP A 29 12.92 8.94 1.82
CA ASP A 29 13.29 9.81 2.94
C ASP A 29 12.34 9.69 4.12
N LEU A 30 11.15 9.10 3.91
CA LEU A 30 10.19 8.82 4.98
C LEU A 30 10.57 7.60 5.82
N PHE A 31 11.55 6.81 5.36
CA PHE A 31 11.93 5.53 5.95
C PHE A 31 13.29 5.61 6.65
N HIS A 32 13.45 4.78 7.69
CA HIS A 32 14.79 4.46 8.20
C HIS A 32 15.60 3.70 7.15
N ASP A 33 16.91 3.85 7.20
CA ASP A 33 17.82 3.16 6.27
C ASP A 33 17.62 1.64 6.27
N GLU A 34 17.36 1.06 7.44
CA GLU A 34 17.20 -0.37 7.64
C GLU A 34 15.73 -0.83 7.72
N ALA A 35 14.82 -0.04 7.16
CA ALA A 35 13.40 -0.36 7.20
C ALA A 35 13.10 -1.72 6.59
N GLU A 36 12.20 -2.46 7.23
CA GLU A 36 11.70 -3.74 6.74
C GLU A 36 10.47 -3.52 5.88
N ILE A 37 10.49 -4.04 4.66
CA ILE A 37 9.38 -3.92 3.72
C ILE A 37 8.85 -5.32 3.41
N TYR A 38 7.54 -5.51 3.56
CA TYR A 38 6.86 -6.73 3.12
C TYR A 38 5.85 -6.41 2.05
N PHE A 39 5.86 -7.18 0.97
CA PHE A 39 4.86 -7.10 -0.08
C PHE A 39 4.50 -8.51 -0.57
N PRO A 40 3.19 -8.82 -0.77
CA PRO A 40 2.79 -10.12 -1.32
C PRO A 40 3.50 -10.41 -2.63
N LYS A 41 3.91 -11.65 -2.83
CA LYS A 41 4.71 -12.17 -3.96
C LYS A 41 6.20 -11.81 -3.90
N PHE A 42 6.57 -10.67 -3.32
CA PHE A 42 7.98 -10.29 -3.18
C PHE A 42 8.58 -10.76 -1.84
N GLY A 43 7.73 -10.94 -0.82
CA GLY A 43 8.20 -11.32 0.51
C GLY A 43 8.79 -10.15 1.27
N PHE A 44 9.76 -10.44 2.15
CA PHE A 44 10.42 -9.44 2.97
C PHE A 44 11.66 -8.88 2.28
N GLY A 45 11.78 -7.56 2.27
CA GLY A 45 12.99 -6.85 1.90
C GLY A 45 13.55 -6.10 3.10
N PHE A 46 14.87 -6.02 3.21
CA PHE A 46 15.54 -5.31 4.30
C PHE A 46 16.31 -4.12 3.75
N GLY A 47 16.18 -2.99 4.44
CA GLY A 47 16.68 -1.72 3.98
C GLY A 47 15.66 -1.00 3.09
N ARG A 48 15.62 0.33 3.21
CA ARG A 48 14.63 1.14 2.46
C ARG A 48 14.76 0.99 0.95
N GLN A 49 15.93 0.60 0.44
CA GLN A 49 16.14 0.36 -0.99
C GLN A 49 15.29 -0.81 -1.53
N SER A 50 14.83 -1.72 -0.66
CA SER A 50 13.95 -2.81 -1.07
C SER A 50 12.62 -2.31 -1.64
N LEU A 51 12.15 -1.13 -1.21
CA LEU A 51 10.99 -0.47 -1.81
C LEU A 51 11.24 -0.18 -3.30
N PHE A 52 12.43 0.24 -3.64
CA PHE A 52 12.85 0.50 -5.02
C PHE A 52 12.92 -0.78 -5.85
N GLU A 53 13.45 -1.84 -5.26
CA GLU A 53 13.54 -3.15 -5.93
C GLU A 53 12.14 -3.71 -6.22
N MET A 54 11.20 -3.51 -5.30
CA MET A 54 9.81 -3.88 -5.51
C MET A 54 9.21 -3.11 -6.70
N VAL A 55 9.44 -1.80 -6.78
CA VAL A 55 8.95 -0.96 -7.88
C VAL A 55 9.52 -1.45 -9.23
N LYS A 56 10.79 -1.81 -9.26
CA LYS A 56 11.41 -2.38 -10.47
C LYS A 56 10.74 -3.68 -10.91
N GLY A 57 10.25 -4.49 -9.96
CA GLY A 57 9.54 -5.72 -10.26
C GLY A 57 8.22 -5.51 -11.00
N PHE A 58 7.65 -4.32 -10.91
CA PHE A 58 6.44 -3.94 -11.65
C PHE A 58 6.74 -3.28 -13.00
N ASP A 59 8.01 -3.04 -13.30
CA ASP A 59 8.40 -2.34 -14.53
C ASP A 59 7.95 -3.14 -15.77
N GLY A 60 7.33 -2.45 -16.71
CA GLY A 60 6.80 -3.07 -17.92
C GLY A 60 5.44 -3.76 -17.78
N VAL A 61 4.91 -3.92 -16.56
CA VAL A 61 3.60 -4.57 -16.33
C VAL A 61 2.61 -3.64 -15.64
N LEU A 62 3.04 -2.83 -14.68
CA LEU A 62 2.19 -1.85 -14.01
C LEU A 62 2.23 -0.54 -14.80
N GLU A 63 1.12 -0.15 -15.39
CA GLU A 63 1.02 1.07 -16.18
C GLU A 63 0.82 2.28 -15.29
N PHE A 64 -0.05 2.16 -14.28
CA PHE A 64 -0.22 3.17 -13.24
C PHE A 64 -0.90 2.56 -12.02
N ILE A 65 -0.71 3.22 -10.89
CA ILE A 65 -1.47 2.98 -9.67
C ILE A 65 -1.79 4.33 -9.02
N ARG A 66 -2.97 4.43 -8.44
CA ARG A 66 -3.38 5.58 -7.65
C ARG A 66 -4.18 5.11 -6.44
N HIS A 67 -3.82 5.58 -5.27
CA HIS A 67 -4.59 5.34 -4.06
C HIS A 67 -5.70 6.39 -3.93
N ASP A 68 -6.86 5.98 -3.43
CA ASP A 68 -8.01 6.87 -3.26
C ASP A 68 -7.87 7.66 -1.95
N TYR A 69 -7.16 8.78 -1.99
CA TYR A 69 -6.76 9.56 -0.82
C TYR A 69 -7.90 9.96 0.09
N ASP A 70 -9.06 10.27 -0.48
CA ASP A 70 -10.23 10.72 0.27
C ASP A 70 -10.96 9.58 0.99
N LYS A 71 -10.57 8.35 0.72
CA LYS A 71 -11.21 7.14 1.26
C LYS A 71 -10.28 6.32 2.15
N LEU A 72 -9.14 6.87 2.54
CA LEU A 72 -8.20 6.20 3.44
C LEU A 72 -8.68 6.28 4.88
N THR A 73 -8.65 5.15 5.57
CA THR A 73 -8.90 5.07 7.00
C THR A 73 -7.58 4.89 7.74
N PHE A 74 -7.27 5.80 8.67
CA PHE A 74 -6.04 5.78 9.45
C PHE A 74 -6.34 5.34 10.88
N ILE A 75 -5.64 4.32 11.36
CA ILE A 75 -5.81 3.77 12.70
C ILE A 75 -4.46 3.82 13.42
N PRO A 76 -4.21 4.87 14.23
CA PRO A 76 -2.99 4.93 15.04
C PRO A 76 -3.12 4.01 16.25
N ALA A 77 -2.06 3.28 16.55
CA ALA A 77 -1.99 2.37 17.69
C ALA A 77 -0.55 2.22 18.18
N GLY A 78 -0.16 2.94 19.22
CA GLY A 78 1.21 2.92 19.74
C GLY A 78 2.22 3.41 18.69
N ASP A 79 3.17 2.57 18.33
CA ASP A 79 4.16 2.90 17.28
C ASP A 79 3.67 2.58 15.87
N TYR A 80 2.41 2.18 15.73
CA TYR A 80 1.85 1.79 14.45
C TYR A 80 0.84 2.81 13.93
N VAL A 81 0.78 2.91 12.61
CA VAL A 81 -0.37 3.46 11.90
C VAL A 81 -0.82 2.41 10.89
N VAL A 82 -2.04 1.96 11.02
CA VAL A 82 -2.66 1.04 10.07
C VAL A 82 -3.51 1.87 9.10
N VAL A 83 -3.35 1.62 7.81
CA VAL A 83 -4.11 2.33 6.79
C VAL A 83 -4.87 1.32 5.95
N GLU A 84 -6.19 1.44 5.96
CA GLU A 84 -7.08 0.65 5.10
C GLU A 84 -7.63 1.56 4.00
N GLY A 85 -7.70 1.05 2.78
CA GLY A 85 -8.20 1.85 1.69
C GLY A 85 -8.38 1.10 0.40
N THR A 86 -8.59 1.88 -0.65
CA THR A 86 -8.74 1.36 -2.01
C THR A 86 -7.75 2.04 -2.94
N SER A 87 -7.40 1.32 -3.99
CA SER A 87 -6.59 1.82 -5.09
C SER A 87 -7.24 1.48 -6.43
N ARG A 88 -6.76 2.15 -7.46
CA ARG A 88 -7.09 1.86 -8.84
C ARG A 88 -5.84 1.86 -9.69
N GLY A 89 -5.86 1.12 -10.76
CA GLY A 89 -4.69 1.05 -11.62
C GLY A 89 -4.91 0.18 -12.84
N ARG A 90 -3.80 -0.07 -13.54
CA ARG A 90 -3.77 -0.93 -14.71
C ARG A 90 -2.50 -1.76 -14.70
N LEU A 91 -2.68 -3.08 -14.77
CA LEU A 91 -1.60 -4.05 -14.76
C LEU A 91 -1.79 -5.01 -15.93
N SER A 92 -0.75 -5.16 -16.75
CA SER A 92 -0.78 -6.06 -17.92
C SER A 92 -2.03 -5.87 -18.81
N GLY A 93 -2.43 -4.61 -19.02
CA GLY A 93 -3.59 -4.26 -19.85
C GLY A 93 -4.95 -4.42 -19.17
N LYS A 94 -5.00 -4.86 -17.91
CA LYS A 94 -6.26 -5.02 -17.15
C LYS A 94 -6.37 -3.98 -16.06
N THR A 95 -7.53 -3.37 -15.92
CA THR A 95 -7.79 -2.32 -14.92
C THR A 95 -8.45 -2.91 -13.67
N TRP A 96 -8.17 -2.28 -12.53
CA TRP A 96 -8.91 -2.53 -11.29
C TRP A 96 -9.32 -1.20 -10.68
N ALA A 97 -10.40 -1.23 -9.91
CA ALA A 97 -10.87 -0.11 -9.11
C ALA A 97 -11.47 -0.66 -7.83
N GLY A 98 -10.79 -0.43 -6.70
CA GLY A 98 -11.22 -0.92 -5.40
C GLY A 98 -12.63 -0.45 -5.07
N GLY A 99 -13.47 -1.37 -4.60
CA GLY A 99 -14.89 -1.12 -4.38
C GLY A 99 -15.78 -1.37 -5.59
N GLU A 100 -15.22 -1.49 -6.79
CA GLU A 100 -15.93 -1.76 -8.05
C GLU A 100 -15.52 -3.09 -8.68
N THR A 101 -14.25 -3.47 -8.48
CA THR A 101 -13.68 -4.73 -8.94
C THR A 101 -13.19 -5.55 -7.75
N PRO A 102 -12.93 -6.86 -7.91
CA PRO A 102 -12.38 -7.68 -6.83
C PRO A 102 -11.04 -7.17 -6.30
N GLY A 103 -10.15 -6.71 -7.15
CA GLY A 103 -8.88 -6.14 -6.74
C GLY A 103 -8.99 -4.69 -6.30
N GLY A 104 -7.99 -4.22 -5.59
CA GLY A 104 -7.84 -2.80 -5.25
C GLY A 104 -8.09 -2.43 -3.79
N ARG A 105 -8.47 -3.38 -2.93
CA ARG A 105 -8.53 -3.13 -1.49
C ARG A 105 -7.17 -3.49 -0.88
N PHE A 106 -6.73 -2.68 0.06
CA PHE A 106 -5.46 -2.91 0.73
C PHE A 106 -5.51 -2.52 2.20
N CYS A 107 -4.58 -3.09 2.95
CA CYS A 107 -4.27 -2.68 4.31
C CYS A 107 -2.75 -2.60 4.45
N ASN A 108 -2.24 -1.43 4.78
CA ASN A 108 -0.83 -1.22 5.04
C ASN A 108 -0.61 -1.03 6.53
N VAL A 109 0.37 -1.75 7.09
CA VAL A 109 0.77 -1.61 8.49
C VAL A 109 2.13 -0.91 8.52
N PHE A 110 2.11 0.33 8.99
CA PHE A 110 3.32 1.13 9.17
C PHE A 110 3.75 1.08 10.64
N LYS A 111 5.00 0.76 10.88
CA LYS A 111 5.62 0.90 12.19
C LYS A 111 6.59 2.06 12.15
N PHE A 112 6.62 2.85 13.20
CA PHE A 112 7.45 4.04 13.31
C PHE A 112 8.51 3.89 14.39
N HIS A 113 9.66 4.49 14.14
CA HIS A 113 10.63 4.82 15.15
C HIS A 113 10.88 6.32 15.05
N GLY A 114 10.47 7.08 16.08
CA GLY A 114 10.37 8.52 15.95
C GLY A 114 9.34 8.88 14.90
N ASP A 115 9.71 9.71 13.94
CA ASP A 115 8.85 10.19 12.86
C ASP A 115 9.12 9.47 11.53
N ARG A 116 10.00 8.48 11.53
CA ARG A 116 10.32 7.71 10.32
C ARG A 116 9.75 6.30 10.38
N ILE A 117 9.41 5.79 9.22
CA ILE A 117 8.86 4.44 9.07
C ILE A 117 9.99 3.43 9.23
N SER A 118 9.86 2.54 10.22
CA SER A 118 10.80 1.45 10.46
C SER A 118 10.37 0.13 9.82
N SER A 119 9.08 -0.04 9.54
CA SER A 119 8.61 -1.14 8.71
C SER A 119 7.31 -0.76 7.99
N LEU A 120 7.13 -1.34 6.83
CA LEU A 120 5.90 -1.27 6.06
C LEU A 120 5.53 -2.67 5.60
N HIS A 121 4.40 -3.16 6.08
CA HIS A 121 3.83 -4.42 5.62
C HIS A 121 2.57 -4.14 4.83
N VAL A 122 2.55 -4.55 3.58
CA VAL A 122 1.42 -4.36 2.67
C VAL A 122 0.62 -5.64 2.60
N TYR A 123 -0.68 -5.54 2.81
CA TYR A 123 -1.61 -6.65 2.68
C TYR A 123 -2.68 -6.29 1.67
N LEU A 124 -2.77 -7.07 0.62
CA LEU A 124 -3.74 -6.88 -0.44
C LEU A 124 -4.02 -8.20 -1.14
N ASP A 125 -5.08 -8.23 -1.93
CA ASP A 125 -5.32 -9.35 -2.83
C ASP A 125 -4.40 -9.19 -4.04
N PRO A 126 -3.51 -10.15 -4.29
CA PRO A 126 -2.62 -10.08 -5.46
C PRO A 126 -3.31 -10.42 -6.78
N ASP A 127 -4.59 -10.74 -6.77
CA ASP A 127 -5.36 -11.05 -7.98
C ASP A 127 -5.97 -9.78 -8.60
N TYR A 128 -5.12 -8.84 -8.98
CA TYR A 128 -5.57 -7.60 -9.62
C TYR A 128 -6.33 -7.81 -10.93
N THR A 129 -6.07 -8.90 -11.61
CA THR A 129 -6.65 -9.18 -12.94
C THR A 129 -7.98 -9.92 -12.85
N GLY A 130 -8.34 -10.41 -11.66
CA GLY A 130 -9.60 -11.12 -11.43
C GLY A 130 -9.63 -12.55 -11.97
N GLU A 131 -8.47 -13.16 -12.21
CA GLU A 131 -8.40 -14.51 -12.78
C GLU A 131 -8.93 -15.58 -11.83
N ASP A 132 -8.89 -15.32 -10.52
CA ASP A 132 -9.39 -16.25 -9.51
C ASP A 132 -10.89 -16.11 -9.23
N ILE A 133 -11.54 -15.06 -9.72
CA ILE A 133 -12.97 -14.81 -9.48
C ILE A 133 -13.86 -16.03 -9.75
N PRO A 134 -13.68 -16.80 -10.83
CA PRO A 134 -14.55 -17.95 -11.12
C PRO A 134 -14.48 -19.05 -10.06
N ARG A 135 -13.42 -19.08 -9.24
CA ARG A 135 -13.24 -20.10 -8.20
C ARG A 135 -14.00 -19.76 -6.91
N PHE A 136 -14.27 -18.50 -6.67
CA PHE A 136 -14.86 -18.02 -5.42
C PHE A 136 -16.26 -17.48 -5.66
N ARG A 137 -17.26 -18.23 -5.24
CA ARG A 137 -18.66 -17.89 -5.46
C ARG A 137 -19.39 -17.71 -4.14
N TRP A 138 -19.39 -16.47 -3.66
CA TRP A 138 -20.11 -16.11 -2.44
C TRP A 138 -21.60 -15.88 -2.67
N GLY A 139 -22.01 -15.72 -3.92
CA GLY A 139 -23.36 -15.37 -4.31
C GLY A 139 -23.36 -14.48 -5.54
N ALA A 140 -24.55 -14.15 -6.06
CA ALA A 140 -24.69 -13.35 -7.28
C ALA A 140 -24.37 -11.86 -7.04
N ASP A 141 -24.71 -11.34 -5.85
CA ASP A 141 -24.61 -9.91 -5.53
C ASP A 141 -23.39 -9.60 -4.68
N ARG A 142 -22.21 -9.87 -5.22
CA ARG A 142 -20.95 -9.57 -4.51
C ARG A 142 -20.71 -8.07 -4.45
N LYS A 143 -20.19 -7.63 -3.29
CA LYS A 143 -19.66 -6.28 -3.11
C LYS A 143 -18.14 -6.35 -3.04
N TRP A 144 -17.51 -5.41 -3.66
CA TRP A 144 -16.06 -5.34 -3.72
C TRP A 144 -15.49 -4.18 -2.92
#